data_5d4a77cd209b04f229bef142a55b027b
#
_entry.id   5d4a77cd209b04f229bef142a55b027b
#
_cell.length_a   1.000
_cell.length_b   1.000
_cell.length_c   1.000
_cell.angle_alpha   90.00
_cell.angle_beta   90.00
_cell.angle_gamma   90.00
#
_symmetry.space_group_name_H-M   'P 1'
#
loop_
_entity.id
_entity.type
_entity.pdbx_description
1 polymer ?
#
loop_
_entity_poly.entity_id
_entity_poly.type
_entity_poly.pdbx_seq_one_letter_code
_entity_poly.pdbx_strand_id
1 'polypeptide(L)'
;MKSPALLLAILALVSTAIAQKPERSGPLTPVEDQPGLPRVLLIGDSISIGYTLPTRELLKGKANVHRIPTNGGPTKNGTANIEKWLGDGKWDVIHFNWGIHDLKFMPDGKRQVEPEDYEKNLRTLVARMKTTGAKLIWATTTPIPDGELNPSRKFGKVPEYNAIAKKVMLEHAVAIDDLNAAITPRIAELQNANDVHFKAEGSAFLAKQVAASIEAALAAKK
;
A
#
# COMPACT_ATOMS: atom_id res chain seq x y z
N MET A 1 6.58 53.43 -66.09
CA MET A 1 6.01 52.17 -65.67
C MET A 1 6.60 51.85 -64.31
N LYS A 2 5.82 51.98 -63.20
CA LYS A 2 6.27 51.75 -61.82
C LYS A 2 5.70 50.42 -61.32
N SER A 3 6.56 49.45 -61.00
CA SER A 3 6.18 48.19 -60.36
C SER A 3 5.92 48.41 -58.89
N PRO A 4 4.86 47.82 -58.27
CA PRO A 4 4.69 47.79 -56.84
C PRO A 4 5.42 46.59 -56.25
N ALA A 5 6.22 46.84 -55.22
CA ALA A 5 6.83 45.84 -54.41
C ALA A 5 5.80 45.24 -53.41
N LEU A 6 5.65 43.92 -53.45
CA LEU A 6 4.77 43.16 -52.55
C LEU A 6 5.52 42.86 -51.27
N LEU A 7 5.12 43.45 -50.14
CA LEU A 7 5.67 43.16 -48.79
C LEU A 7 4.95 41.92 -48.24
N LEU A 8 5.66 40.83 -48.09
CA LEU A 8 5.15 39.61 -47.43
C LEU A 8 5.44 39.76 -45.91
N ALA A 9 4.41 39.94 -45.11
CA ALA A 9 4.51 39.91 -43.68
C ALA A 9 4.42 38.45 -43.18
N ILE A 10 5.53 37.91 -42.66
CA ILE A 10 5.60 36.58 -42.02
C ILE A 10 5.15 36.76 -40.57
N LEU A 11 3.95 36.26 -40.25
CA LEU A 11 3.43 36.21 -38.89
C LEU A 11 4.03 34.96 -38.19
N ALA A 12 5.00 35.17 -37.30
CA ALA A 12 5.55 34.09 -36.48
C ALA A 12 4.57 33.78 -35.32
N LEU A 13 3.88 32.65 -35.37
CA LEU A 13 3.12 32.13 -34.23
C LEU A 13 4.08 31.62 -33.17
N VAL A 14 4.26 32.38 -32.10
CA VAL A 14 4.94 31.90 -30.90
C VAL A 14 3.96 31.04 -30.08
N SER A 15 4.08 29.72 -30.20
CA SER A 15 3.31 28.79 -29.41
C SER A 15 3.92 28.73 -27.98
N THR A 16 3.32 29.44 -27.03
CA THR A 16 3.67 29.33 -25.61
C THR A 16 3.13 27.99 -25.08
N ALA A 17 3.98 26.99 -25.00
CA ALA A 17 3.69 25.76 -24.28
C ALA A 17 3.58 26.11 -22.78
N ILE A 18 2.35 26.18 -22.27
CA ILE A 18 2.09 26.26 -20.83
C ILE A 18 2.47 24.89 -20.27
N ALA A 19 3.61 24.80 -19.59
CA ALA A 19 4.00 23.64 -18.83
C ALA A 19 2.95 23.42 -17.71
N GLN A 20 2.03 22.49 -17.92
CA GLN A 20 1.11 22.05 -16.86
C GLN A 20 1.95 21.46 -15.73
N LYS A 21 1.87 22.11 -14.56
CA LYS A 21 2.43 21.57 -13.31
C LYS A 21 1.83 20.17 -13.11
N PRO A 22 2.66 19.10 -12.95
CA PRO A 22 2.10 17.78 -12.80
C PRO A 22 1.16 17.76 -11.60
N GLU A 23 -0.09 17.39 -11.85
CA GLU A 23 -1.10 17.22 -10.81
C GLU A 23 -0.55 16.14 -9.85
N ARG A 24 -0.36 16.49 -8.58
CA ARG A 24 0.15 15.54 -7.58
C ARG A 24 -0.91 14.45 -7.39
N SER A 25 -0.71 13.31 -8.00
CA SER A 25 -1.59 12.17 -7.81
C SER A 25 -1.58 11.74 -6.34
N GLY A 26 -2.78 11.55 -5.77
CA GLY A 26 -2.91 11.04 -4.39
C GLY A 26 -2.53 9.56 -4.27
N PRO A 27 -2.38 9.04 -3.04
CA PRO A 27 -2.01 7.63 -2.83
C PRO A 27 -3.04 6.66 -3.40
N LEU A 28 -4.32 7.04 -3.48
CA LEU A 28 -5.42 6.23 -4.01
C LEU A 28 -5.67 6.45 -5.51
N THR A 29 -4.98 7.40 -6.14
CA THR A 29 -5.11 7.65 -7.58
C THR A 29 -4.53 6.46 -8.36
N PRO A 30 -5.26 5.91 -9.35
CA PRO A 30 -4.71 4.91 -10.25
C PRO A 30 -3.43 5.40 -10.93
N VAL A 31 -2.54 4.48 -11.24
CA VAL A 31 -1.33 4.75 -12.01
C VAL A 31 -1.44 4.06 -13.37
N GLU A 32 -0.86 4.69 -14.39
CA GLU A 32 -0.69 4.07 -15.70
C GLU A 32 0.56 3.20 -15.72
N ASP A 33 0.46 2.04 -16.39
CA ASP A 33 1.59 1.14 -16.51
C ASP A 33 2.67 1.69 -17.46
N GLN A 34 3.91 1.69 -17.01
CA GLN A 34 5.06 1.82 -17.87
C GLN A 34 5.33 0.45 -18.53
N PRO A 35 5.32 0.35 -19.86
CA PRO A 35 5.52 -0.92 -20.55
C PRO A 35 6.84 -1.61 -20.13
N GLY A 36 6.79 -2.92 -19.95
CA GLY A 36 7.95 -3.73 -19.60
C GLY A 36 8.32 -3.77 -18.13
N LEU A 37 7.69 -2.95 -17.28
CA LEU A 37 7.91 -3.01 -15.82
C LEU A 37 6.94 -4.00 -15.15
N PRO A 38 7.39 -4.72 -14.11
CA PRO A 38 6.54 -5.61 -13.34
C PRO A 38 5.44 -4.83 -12.61
N ARG A 39 4.29 -5.50 -12.38
CA ARG A 39 3.12 -4.93 -11.73
C ARG A 39 3.04 -5.37 -10.28
N VAL A 40 2.98 -4.42 -9.39
CA VAL A 40 2.88 -4.62 -7.93
C VAL A 40 1.54 -4.10 -7.44
N LEU A 41 0.82 -4.88 -6.63
CA LEU A 41 -0.41 -4.44 -5.96
C LEU A 41 -0.16 -4.27 -4.47
N LEU A 42 -0.44 -3.09 -3.94
CA LEU A 42 -0.49 -2.82 -2.50
C LEU A 42 -1.93 -2.97 -2.00
N ILE A 43 -2.14 -3.84 -1.02
CA ILE A 43 -3.41 -4.02 -0.31
C ILE A 43 -3.18 -3.71 1.15
N GLY A 44 -3.99 -2.83 1.73
CA GLY A 44 -3.90 -2.53 3.17
C GLY A 44 -4.74 -1.31 3.54
N ASP A 45 -4.63 -0.93 4.80
CA ASP A 45 -5.39 0.14 5.42
C ASP A 45 -4.73 1.53 5.32
N SER A 46 -5.03 2.41 6.27
CA SER A 46 -4.50 3.77 6.32
C SER A 46 -2.97 3.85 6.51
N ILE A 47 -2.37 2.87 7.18
CA ILE A 47 -0.90 2.79 7.31
C ILE A 47 -0.27 2.58 5.93
N SER A 48 -0.83 1.65 5.19
CA SER A 48 -0.42 1.37 3.81
C SER A 48 -0.69 2.56 2.87
N ILE A 49 -1.77 3.30 3.06
CA ILE A 49 -2.02 4.56 2.35
C ILE A 49 -0.85 5.54 2.59
N GLY A 50 -0.40 5.66 3.83
CA GLY A 50 0.69 6.56 4.22
C GLY A 50 2.00 6.26 3.49
N TYR A 51 2.41 5.01 3.36
CA TYR A 51 3.66 4.65 2.69
C TYR A 51 3.53 4.47 1.16
N THR A 52 2.33 4.55 0.58
CA THR A 52 2.13 4.29 -0.87
C THR A 52 2.93 5.24 -1.77
N LEU A 53 2.83 6.56 -1.57
CA LEU A 53 3.55 7.51 -2.43
C LEU A 53 5.08 7.42 -2.30
N PRO A 54 5.64 7.35 -1.08
CA PRO A 54 7.08 7.10 -0.94
C PRO A 54 7.53 5.77 -1.57
N THR A 55 6.72 4.70 -1.49
CA THR A 55 7.04 3.41 -2.14
C THR A 55 7.05 3.55 -3.67
N ARG A 56 6.06 4.26 -4.24
CA ARG A 56 6.04 4.57 -5.69
C ARG A 56 7.29 5.30 -6.14
N GLU A 57 7.76 6.28 -5.37
CA GLU A 57 8.97 7.03 -5.72
C GLU A 57 10.23 6.15 -5.66
N LEU A 58 10.37 5.30 -4.62
CA LEU A 58 11.50 4.38 -4.47
C LEU A 58 11.56 3.31 -5.58
N LEU A 59 10.41 2.90 -6.12
CA LEU A 59 10.30 1.89 -7.17
C LEU A 59 10.09 2.47 -8.57
N LYS A 60 10.20 3.79 -8.71
CA LYS A 60 10.09 4.48 -10.01
C LYS A 60 11.09 3.93 -11.01
N GLY A 61 10.61 3.57 -12.21
CA GLY A 61 11.41 2.94 -13.27
C GLY A 61 11.80 1.48 -12.97
N LYS A 62 11.35 0.88 -11.86
CA LYS A 62 11.60 -0.51 -11.48
C LYS A 62 10.33 -1.35 -11.43
N ALA A 63 9.19 -0.75 -11.06
CA ALA A 63 7.89 -1.42 -11.00
C ALA A 63 6.73 -0.43 -11.14
N ASN A 64 5.61 -0.92 -11.65
CA ASN A 64 4.32 -0.24 -11.67
C ASN A 64 3.61 -0.54 -10.34
N VAL A 65 3.63 0.42 -9.40
CA VAL A 65 3.09 0.22 -8.06
C VAL A 65 1.65 0.70 -7.99
N HIS A 66 0.73 -0.21 -8.13
CA HIS A 66 -0.70 -0.01 -7.95
C HIS A 66 -1.11 -0.16 -6.50
N ARG A 67 -2.29 0.32 -6.19
CA ARG A 67 -2.93 0.17 -4.89
C ARG A 67 -4.43 -0.03 -5.07
N ILE A 68 -5.06 -0.77 -4.15
CA ILE A 68 -6.53 -0.79 -4.06
C ILE A 68 -7.08 0.64 -3.87
N PRO A 69 -8.23 0.98 -4.49
CA PRO A 69 -8.71 2.37 -4.56
C PRO A 69 -9.34 2.88 -3.26
N THR A 70 -9.16 2.17 -2.15
CA THR A 70 -9.78 2.46 -0.87
C THR A 70 -8.91 2.02 0.30
N ASN A 71 -9.35 2.34 1.52
CA ASN A 71 -8.83 1.71 2.73
C ASN A 71 -9.31 0.25 2.79
N GLY A 72 -8.38 -0.71 2.91
CA GLY A 72 -8.65 -2.15 2.94
C GLY A 72 -9.48 -2.59 4.14
N GLY A 73 -9.44 -1.82 5.25
CA GLY A 73 -10.19 -2.11 6.47
C GLY A 73 -9.85 -3.47 7.10
N PRO A 74 -10.82 -4.12 7.76
CA PRO A 74 -10.64 -5.44 8.34
C PRO A 74 -10.65 -6.57 7.29
N THR A 75 -10.18 -7.76 7.66
CA THR A 75 -10.16 -8.94 6.77
C THR A 75 -11.51 -9.26 6.15
N LYS A 76 -12.63 -9.07 6.88
CA LYS A 76 -13.98 -9.25 6.32
C LYS A 76 -14.27 -8.33 5.13
N ASN A 77 -13.71 -7.11 5.12
CA ASN A 77 -13.79 -6.24 3.96
C ASN A 77 -12.91 -6.76 2.81
N GLY A 78 -11.75 -7.33 3.15
CA GLY A 78 -10.89 -8.02 2.19
C GLY A 78 -11.62 -9.15 1.46
N THR A 79 -12.23 -10.07 2.20
CA THR A 79 -12.98 -11.21 1.62
C THR A 79 -14.15 -10.76 0.76
N ALA A 80 -14.81 -9.66 1.10
CA ALA A 80 -15.92 -9.13 0.31
C ALA A 80 -15.49 -8.43 -0.99
N ASN A 81 -14.25 -7.97 -1.09
CA ASN A 81 -13.81 -7.10 -2.20
C ASN A 81 -12.60 -7.64 -2.98
N ILE A 82 -12.01 -8.76 -2.57
CA ILE A 82 -10.75 -9.24 -3.14
C ILE A 82 -10.83 -9.46 -4.66
N GLU A 83 -11.95 -9.96 -5.17
CA GLU A 83 -12.16 -10.15 -6.60
C GLU A 83 -12.08 -8.82 -7.37
N LYS A 84 -12.77 -7.80 -6.87
CA LYS A 84 -12.75 -6.46 -7.45
C LYS A 84 -11.35 -5.83 -7.40
N TRP A 85 -10.60 -6.07 -6.31
CA TRP A 85 -9.27 -5.49 -6.14
C TRP A 85 -8.20 -6.17 -6.99
N LEU A 86 -8.32 -7.48 -7.16
CA LEU A 86 -7.42 -8.22 -8.06
C LEU A 86 -7.74 -7.92 -9.53
N GLY A 87 -9.03 -7.74 -9.87
CA GLY A 87 -9.48 -7.48 -11.24
C GLY A 87 -8.96 -8.54 -12.21
N ASP A 88 -8.84 -8.17 -13.48
CA ASP A 88 -8.23 -8.99 -14.52
C ASP A 88 -6.71 -8.79 -14.61
N GLY A 89 -6.14 -8.05 -13.66
CA GLY A 89 -4.74 -7.68 -13.65
C GLY A 89 -3.83 -8.87 -13.39
N LYS A 90 -2.77 -8.97 -14.20
CA LYS A 90 -1.65 -9.86 -13.92
C LYS A 90 -0.73 -9.13 -12.95
N TRP A 91 -0.54 -9.68 -11.76
CA TRP A 91 0.34 -9.14 -10.74
C TRP A 91 1.61 -9.98 -10.63
N ASP A 92 2.76 -9.33 -10.56
CA ASP A 92 4.04 -10.01 -10.29
C ASP A 92 4.26 -10.14 -8.78
N VAL A 93 3.86 -9.12 -8.02
CA VAL A 93 3.93 -9.10 -6.55
C VAL A 93 2.64 -8.53 -5.99
N ILE A 94 2.12 -9.14 -4.92
CA ILE A 94 1.06 -8.57 -4.08
C ILE A 94 1.63 -8.41 -2.67
N HIS A 95 1.80 -7.16 -2.23
CA HIS A 95 2.19 -6.80 -0.88
C HIS A 95 0.95 -6.40 -0.09
N PHE A 96 0.66 -7.07 1.02
CA PHE A 96 -0.61 -6.89 1.73
C PHE A 96 -0.48 -6.91 3.24
N ASN A 97 -1.42 -6.23 3.91
CA ASN A 97 -1.61 -6.26 5.36
C ASN A 97 -3.10 -6.16 5.69
N TRP A 98 -3.49 -6.89 6.72
CA TRP A 98 -4.69 -6.72 7.53
C TRP A 98 -4.33 -7.00 8.98
N GLY A 99 -5.05 -6.39 9.93
CA GLY A 99 -4.87 -6.64 11.35
C GLY A 99 -5.37 -5.49 12.22
N ILE A 100 -4.90 -4.26 12.02
CA ILE A 100 -5.21 -3.15 12.93
C ILE A 100 -6.72 -2.87 13.03
N HIS A 101 -7.45 -3.03 11.95
CA HIS A 101 -8.91 -2.91 11.95
C HIS A 101 -9.58 -4.12 12.58
N ASP A 102 -9.03 -5.33 12.39
CA ASP A 102 -9.59 -6.57 12.91
C ASP A 102 -9.57 -6.58 14.45
N LEU A 103 -8.42 -6.23 15.03
CA LEU A 103 -8.22 -6.23 16.48
C LEU A 103 -8.84 -5.04 17.23
N LYS A 104 -9.47 -4.10 16.51
CA LYS A 104 -10.14 -2.95 17.11
C LYS A 104 -11.41 -3.37 17.83
N PHE A 105 -11.61 -2.87 19.07
CA PHE A 105 -12.86 -3.04 19.79
C PHE A 105 -13.95 -2.10 19.27
N MET A 106 -15.13 -2.66 19.08
CA MET A 106 -16.34 -1.95 18.68
C MET A 106 -17.13 -1.47 19.92
N PRO A 107 -18.13 -0.60 19.76
CA PRO A 107 -18.91 -0.07 20.89
C PRO A 107 -19.60 -1.15 21.76
N ASP A 108 -19.87 -2.32 21.18
CA ASP A 108 -20.43 -3.47 21.88
C ASP A 108 -19.42 -4.27 22.71
N GLY A 109 -18.15 -3.81 22.74
CA GLY A 109 -17.06 -4.45 23.45
C GLY A 109 -16.43 -5.66 22.75
N LYS A 110 -16.91 -6.05 21.57
CA LYS A 110 -16.33 -7.12 20.75
C LYS A 110 -15.25 -6.57 19.83
N ARG A 111 -14.32 -7.41 19.42
CA ARG A 111 -13.40 -7.07 18.34
C ARG A 111 -14.13 -6.97 17.01
N GLN A 112 -13.66 -6.14 16.11
CA GLN A 112 -14.28 -5.97 14.80
C GLN A 112 -14.24 -7.27 13.97
N VAL A 113 -13.20 -8.07 14.18
CA VAL A 113 -13.07 -9.45 13.71
C VAL A 113 -12.36 -10.24 14.81
N GLU A 114 -13.00 -11.26 15.34
CA GLU A 114 -12.42 -12.11 16.37
C GLU A 114 -11.26 -12.97 15.80
N PRO A 115 -10.31 -13.44 16.64
CA PRO A 115 -9.11 -14.14 16.21
C PRO A 115 -9.36 -15.33 15.28
N GLU A 116 -10.38 -16.14 15.56
CA GLU A 116 -10.73 -17.32 14.76
C GLU A 116 -11.22 -16.93 13.36
N ASP A 117 -12.06 -15.90 13.27
CA ASP A 117 -12.54 -15.37 11.99
C ASP A 117 -11.41 -14.66 11.23
N TYR A 118 -10.50 -13.98 11.93
CA TYR A 118 -9.32 -13.39 11.34
C TYR A 118 -8.43 -14.44 10.65
N GLU A 119 -8.13 -15.55 11.34
CA GLU A 119 -7.37 -16.67 10.75
C GLU A 119 -8.08 -17.24 9.52
N LYS A 120 -9.38 -17.52 9.63
CA LYS A 120 -10.20 -18.04 8.53
C LYS A 120 -10.21 -17.11 7.33
N ASN A 121 -10.41 -15.81 7.54
CA ASN A 121 -10.42 -14.82 6.48
C ASN A 121 -9.06 -14.71 5.80
N LEU A 122 -7.94 -14.70 6.57
CA LEU A 122 -6.60 -14.68 6.01
C LEU A 122 -6.34 -15.90 5.12
N ARG A 123 -6.73 -17.09 5.55
CA ARG A 123 -6.59 -18.31 4.74
C ARG A 123 -7.33 -18.19 3.41
N THR A 124 -8.55 -17.68 3.44
CA THR A 124 -9.36 -17.44 2.24
C THR A 124 -8.67 -16.43 1.31
N LEU A 125 -8.22 -15.30 1.85
CA LEU A 125 -7.56 -14.23 1.09
C LEU A 125 -6.23 -14.70 0.48
N VAL A 126 -5.39 -15.39 1.26
CA VAL A 126 -4.11 -15.93 0.77
C VAL A 126 -4.34 -16.97 -0.32
N ALA A 127 -5.26 -17.92 -0.11
CA ALA A 127 -5.60 -18.91 -1.11
C ALA A 127 -6.02 -18.24 -2.43
N ARG A 128 -6.88 -17.23 -2.35
CA ARG A 128 -7.34 -16.49 -3.55
C ARG A 128 -6.23 -15.70 -4.22
N MET A 129 -5.40 -14.98 -3.46
CA MET A 129 -4.28 -14.24 -4.04
C MET A 129 -3.26 -15.17 -4.71
N LYS A 130 -3.01 -16.36 -4.16
CA LYS A 130 -2.11 -17.36 -4.78
C LYS A 130 -2.58 -17.82 -6.16
N THR A 131 -3.88 -17.85 -6.44
CA THR A 131 -4.37 -18.23 -7.78
C THR A 131 -4.01 -17.23 -8.88
N THR A 132 -3.55 -16.03 -8.53
CA THR A 132 -3.05 -15.04 -9.51
C THR A 132 -1.66 -15.40 -10.06
N GLY A 133 -0.93 -16.29 -9.39
CA GLY A 133 0.48 -16.57 -9.70
C GLY A 133 1.46 -15.50 -9.23
N ALA A 134 0.99 -14.45 -8.57
CA ALA A 134 1.85 -13.41 -7.99
C ALA A 134 2.66 -13.93 -6.80
N LYS A 135 3.84 -13.36 -6.59
CA LYS A 135 4.58 -13.53 -5.35
C LYS A 135 3.90 -12.73 -4.25
N LEU A 136 3.59 -13.39 -3.13
CA LEU A 136 2.89 -12.78 -2.03
C LEU A 136 3.87 -12.34 -0.94
N ILE A 137 3.67 -11.13 -0.41
CA ILE A 137 4.40 -10.58 0.73
C ILE A 137 3.39 -10.06 1.74
N TRP A 138 3.39 -10.63 2.94
CA TRP A 138 2.58 -10.12 4.03
C TRP A 138 3.40 -9.18 4.91
N ALA A 139 2.90 -7.96 5.12
CA ALA A 139 3.47 -7.03 6.08
C ALA A 139 2.85 -7.24 7.46
N THR A 140 3.68 -7.31 8.50
CA THR A 140 3.19 -7.38 9.88
C THR A 140 2.46 -6.09 10.27
N THR A 141 1.41 -6.23 11.10
CA THR A 141 0.71 -5.08 11.68
C THR A 141 1.65 -4.31 12.60
N THR A 142 1.77 -3.01 12.36
CA THR A 142 2.65 -2.10 13.12
C THR A 142 2.18 -1.89 14.56
N PRO A 143 3.04 -1.43 15.48
CA PRO A 143 2.66 -1.18 16.87
C PRO A 143 1.55 -0.15 17.02
N ILE A 144 0.75 -0.32 18.07
CA ILE A 144 -0.22 0.65 18.56
C ILE A 144 0.37 1.29 19.80
N PRO A 145 0.36 2.63 19.95
CA PRO A 145 0.84 3.29 21.15
C PRO A 145 0.08 2.86 22.39
N ASP A 146 0.79 2.78 23.51
CA ASP A 146 0.16 2.62 24.83
C ASP A 146 -0.60 3.89 25.24
N GLY A 147 -1.63 3.71 26.08
CA GLY A 147 -2.43 4.81 26.62
C GLY A 147 -3.64 5.18 25.78
N GLU A 148 -4.17 6.38 26.03
CA GLU A 148 -5.35 6.86 25.34
C GLU A 148 -5.01 7.36 23.93
N LEU A 149 -5.79 6.92 22.95
CA LEU A 149 -5.64 7.32 21.56
C LEU A 149 -6.56 8.50 21.22
N ASN A 150 -6.13 9.34 20.28
CA ASN A 150 -6.92 10.41 19.71
C ASN A 150 -7.08 10.22 18.18
N PRO A 151 -8.29 10.01 17.67
CA PRO A 151 -9.56 9.83 18.40
C PRO A 151 -9.56 8.58 19.27
N SER A 152 -10.36 8.62 20.35
CA SER A 152 -10.46 7.51 21.31
C SER A 152 -10.87 6.20 20.63
N ARG A 153 -10.02 5.20 20.76
CA ARG A 153 -10.18 3.86 20.19
C ARG A 153 -9.52 2.84 21.11
N LYS A 154 -10.13 1.66 21.22
CA LYS A 154 -9.54 0.55 21.96
C LYS A 154 -9.17 -0.56 20.97
N PHE A 155 -8.06 -1.22 21.24
CA PHE A 155 -7.53 -2.29 20.43
C PHE A 155 -7.15 -3.49 21.31
N GLY A 156 -7.19 -4.69 20.69
CA GLY A 156 -6.57 -5.88 21.25
C GLY A 156 -5.04 -5.83 21.09
N LYS A 157 -4.39 -6.95 21.36
CA LYS A 157 -2.93 -7.04 21.33
C LYS A 157 -2.44 -7.33 19.91
N VAL A 158 -1.63 -6.44 19.34
CA VAL A 158 -0.99 -6.62 18.03
C VAL A 158 -0.19 -7.94 17.94
N PRO A 159 0.62 -8.34 18.95
CA PRO A 159 1.36 -9.61 18.89
C PRO A 159 0.47 -10.84 18.69
N GLU A 160 -0.75 -10.86 19.24
CA GLU A 160 -1.70 -11.94 19.07
C GLU A 160 -2.10 -12.11 17.59
N TYR A 161 -2.52 -11.00 16.95
CA TYR A 161 -2.94 -11.03 15.54
C TYR A 161 -1.76 -11.27 14.59
N ASN A 162 -0.60 -10.70 14.87
CA ASN A 162 0.61 -10.97 14.10
C ASN A 162 1.04 -12.44 14.21
N ALA A 163 0.89 -13.09 15.38
CA ALA A 163 1.20 -14.50 15.56
C ALA A 163 0.26 -15.40 14.72
N ILE A 164 -1.04 -15.11 14.74
CA ILE A 164 -2.04 -15.82 13.92
C ILE A 164 -1.71 -15.67 12.43
N ALA A 165 -1.49 -14.44 11.98
CA ALA A 165 -1.17 -14.18 10.58
C ALA A 165 0.15 -14.85 10.18
N LYS A 166 1.20 -14.75 11.00
CA LYS A 166 2.50 -15.40 10.74
C LYS A 166 2.37 -16.90 10.56
N LYS A 167 1.56 -17.58 11.39
CA LYS A 167 1.26 -19.01 11.24
C LYS A 167 0.68 -19.30 9.86
N VAL A 168 -0.36 -18.56 9.45
CA VAL A 168 -0.99 -18.72 8.12
C VAL A 168 0.03 -18.48 7.00
N MET A 169 0.86 -17.42 7.10
CA MET A 169 1.84 -17.10 6.07
C MET A 169 2.91 -18.18 5.90
N LEU A 170 3.41 -18.73 7.02
CA LEU A 170 4.39 -19.81 6.99
C LEU A 170 3.81 -21.09 6.37
N GLU A 171 2.59 -21.49 6.73
CA GLU A 171 1.90 -22.65 6.15
C GLU A 171 1.70 -22.53 4.64
N HIS A 172 1.53 -21.31 4.15
CA HIS A 172 1.31 -21.02 2.72
C HIS A 172 2.59 -20.60 1.97
N ALA A 173 3.77 -20.64 2.62
CA ALA A 173 5.05 -20.17 2.05
C ALA A 173 4.97 -18.72 1.52
N VAL A 174 4.27 -17.84 2.23
CA VAL A 174 4.19 -16.40 1.93
C VAL A 174 5.35 -15.69 2.60
N ALA A 175 6.04 -14.82 1.86
CA ALA A 175 7.13 -14.00 2.39
C ALA A 175 6.61 -13.02 3.45
N ILE A 176 7.43 -12.71 4.45
CA ILE A 176 7.08 -11.81 5.55
C ILE A 176 7.94 -10.55 5.48
N ASP A 177 7.29 -9.40 5.42
CA ASP A 177 7.88 -8.08 5.59
C ASP A 177 7.58 -7.60 7.03
N ASP A 178 8.56 -7.70 7.93
CA ASP A 178 8.34 -7.42 9.36
C ASP A 178 8.41 -5.93 9.65
N LEU A 179 7.41 -5.18 9.21
CA LEU A 179 7.27 -3.74 9.48
C LEU A 179 7.16 -3.44 10.97
N ASN A 180 6.58 -4.36 11.77
CA ASN A 180 6.48 -4.20 13.22
C ASN A 180 7.87 -4.15 13.85
N ALA A 181 8.70 -5.16 13.60
CA ALA A 181 10.06 -5.21 14.13
C ALA A 181 10.91 -4.04 13.62
N ALA A 182 10.77 -3.68 12.35
CA ALA A 182 11.55 -2.59 11.75
C ALA A 182 11.27 -1.23 12.40
N ILE A 183 10.00 -0.90 12.69
CA ILE A 183 9.59 0.43 13.17
C ILE A 183 9.67 0.55 14.71
N THR A 184 9.51 -0.55 15.45
CA THR A 184 9.44 -0.55 16.93
C THR A 184 10.57 0.22 17.60
N PRO A 185 11.86 0.09 17.22
CA PRO A 185 12.94 0.85 17.85
C PRO A 185 12.85 2.37 17.66
N ARG A 186 12.05 2.81 16.71
CA ARG A 186 11.92 4.23 16.32
C ARG A 186 10.50 4.77 16.50
N ILE A 187 9.64 4.04 17.21
CA ILE A 187 8.22 4.37 17.32
C ILE A 187 7.99 5.76 17.93
N ALA A 188 8.72 6.10 18.98
CA ALA A 188 8.60 7.39 19.65
C ALA A 188 8.95 8.59 18.76
N GLU A 189 9.84 8.40 17.80
CA GLU A 189 10.26 9.42 16.84
C GLU A 189 9.28 9.51 15.65
N LEU A 190 8.85 8.36 15.11
CA LEU A 190 8.25 8.25 13.79
C LEU A 190 6.73 8.11 13.80
N GLN A 191 6.12 7.70 14.92
CA GLN A 191 4.66 7.61 15.05
C GLN A 191 4.08 8.94 15.54
N ASN A 192 2.86 9.25 15.17
CA ASN A 192 2.13 10.38 15.75
C ASN A 192 1.80 10.08 17.22
N ALA A 193 1.92 11.07 18.07
CA ALA A 193 1.55 10.92 19.47
C ALA A 193 0.07 10.52 19.61
N ASN A 194 -0.20 9.53 20.44
CA ASN A 194 -1.56 9.05 20.73
C ASN A 194 -2.35 8.62 19.48
N ASP A 195 -1.68 8.20 18.42
CA ASP A 195 -2.34 7.73 17.20
C ASP A 195 -1.59 6.52 16.60
N VAL A 196 -2.35 5.68 15.89
CA VAL A 196 -1.80 4.51 15.19
C VAL A 196 -1.03 4.87 13.92
N HIS A 197 -1.23 6.09 13.40
CA HIS A 197 -0.63 6.56 12.16
C HIS A 197 0.78 7.12 12.38
N PHE A 198 1.54 7.16 11.31
CA PHE A 198 2.92 7.63 11.30
C PHE A 198 3.02 9.06 10.75
N LYS A 199 4.04 9.77 11.20
CA LYS A 199 4.48 11.02 10.58
C LYS A 199 4.95 10.75 9.13
N ALA A 200 5.19 11.79 8.37
CA ALA A 200 5.70 11.67 7.00
C ALA A 200 7.02 10.87 6.95
N GLU A 201 7.92 11.14 7.91
CA GLU A 201 9.22 10.46 8.06
C GLU A 201 9.04 8.96 8.42
N GLY A 202 8.04 8.64 9.24
CA GLY A 202 7.69 7.27 9.59
C GLY A 202 7.12 6.50 8.40
N SER A 203 6.24 7.13 7.64
CA SER A 203 5.71 6.57 6.39
C SER A 203 6.83 6.36 5.35
N ALA A 204 7.78 7.29 5.23
CA ALA A 204 8.94 7.14 4.37
C ALA A 204 9.89 6.03 4.85
N PHE A 205 10.03 5.85 6.17
CA PHE A 205 10.80 4.74 6.74
C PHE A 205 10.18 3.39 6.40
N LEU A 206 8.88 3.23 6.62
CA LEU A 206 8.15 2.01 6.25
C LEU A 206 8.22 1.73 4.76
N ALA A 207 8.12 2.77 3.92
CA ALA A 207 8.21 2.63 2.47
C ALA A 207 9.56 2.05 2.00
N LYS A 208 10.68 2.36 2.68
CA LYS A 208 11.99 1.78 2.36
C LYS A 208 11.99 0.27 2.59
N GLN A 209 11.41 -0.18 3.70
CA GLN A 209 11.29 -1.60 4.00
C GLN A 209 10.37 -2.32 2.99
N VAL A 210 9.22 -1.73 2.69
CA VAL A 210 8.27 -2.24 1.69
C VAL A 210 8.92 -2.32 0.30
N ALA A 211 9.61 -1.28 -0.14
CA ALA A 211 10.28 -1.27 -1.43
C ALA A 211 11.38 -2.36 -1.51
N ALA A 212 12.19 -2.50 -0.46
CA ALA A 212 13.23 -3.53 -0.40
C ALA A 212 12.64 -4.95 -0.46
N SER A 213 11.54 -5.22 0.24
CA SER A 213 10.87 -6.52 0.21
C SER A 213 10.28 -6.83 -1.18
N ILE A 214 9.73 -5.82 -1.85
CA ILE A 214 9.23 -5.95 -3.23
C ILE A 214 10.37 -6.20 -4.20
N GLU A 215 11.47 -5.44 -4.14
CA GLU A 215 12.66 -5.65 -4.99
C GLU A 215 13.25 -7.05 -4.82
N ALA A 216 13.36 -7.53 -3.58
CA ALA A 216 13.83 -8.88 -3.29
C ALA A 216 12.90 -9.94 -3.91
N ALA A 217 11.59 -9.76 -3.81
CA ALA A 217 10.63 -10.66 -4.43
C ALA A 217 10.74 -10.63 -5.97
N LEU A 218 10.89 -9.46 -6.58
CA LEU A 218 11.04 -9.34 -8.04
C LEU A 218 12.33 -9.99 -8.55
N ALA A 219 13.43 -9.86 -7.80
CA ALA A 219 14.73 -10.44 -8.16
C ALA A 219 14.81 -11.95 -7.98
N ALA A 220 14.03 -12.55 -7.09
CA ALA A 220 14.01 -13.99 -6.88
C ALA A 220 13.51 -14.69 -8.16
N LYS A 221 14.24 -15.73 -8.62
CA LYS A 221 13.80 -16.56 -9.76
C LYS A 221 12.50 -17.29 -9.40
N LYS A 222 11.63 -17.48 -10.39
CA LYS A 222 10.45 -18.35 -10.25
C LYS A 222 10.86 -19.79 -10.08
#